data_cbcbd7cf0f505cc8f9a3f76812c21b44
#
_entry.id   cbcbd7cf0f505cc8f9a3f76812c21b44
#
_cell.length_a   1.000
_cell.length_b   1.000
_cell.length_c   1.000
_cell.angle_alpha   90.00
_cell.angle_beta   90.00
_cell.angle_gamma   90.00
#
_symmetry.space_group_name_H-M   'P 1'
#
loop_
_entity.id
_entity.type
_entity.pdbx_description
1 polymer ?
#
loop_
_entity_poly.entity_id
_entity_poly.type
_entity_poly.pdbx_seq_one_letter_code
_entity_poly.pdbx_strand_id
1 'polypeptide(L)'
;MYTIQPNRIKNRLHVTLTGFFTIDEMKKCVDETIEATKKLSHGYDVITDISEFKAGSPEVAAEIQRAQTHFANSGARRGVRIVGKNALSGMQFKRTGTQAGYSSTNVATLEDAEQVLAE
;
A
#
# COMPACT_ATOMS: atom_id res chain seq x y z
N MET A 1 1.38 -10.36 9.16
CA MET A 1 2.62 -10.66 8.42
C MET A 1 2.72 -9.75 7.20
N TYR A 2 3.91 -9.28 6.87
CA TYR A 2 4.10 -8.36 5.76
C TYR A 2 5.45 -8.54 5.09
N THR A 3 5.54 -8.14 3.81
CA THR A 3 6.80 -8.02 3.10
C THR A 3 6.86 -6.65 2.42
N ILE A 4 8.05 -6.09 2.35
CA ILE A 4 8.29 -4.77 1.77
C ILE A 4 9.48 -4.90 0.83
N GLN A 5 9.27 -4.65 -0.46
CA GLN A 5 10.26 -4.87 -1.50
C GLN A 5 10.40 -3.62 -2.37
N PRO A 6 11.38 -2.75 -2.11
CA PRO A 6 11.69 -1.67 -3.03
C PRO A 6 12.46 -2.21 -4.24
N ASN A 7 12.08 -1.77 -5.43
CA ASN A 7 12.76 -2.13 -6.67
C ASN A 7 13.28 -0.85 -7.31
N ARG A 8 14.59 -0.61 -7.21
CA ARG A 8 15.21 0.62 -7.70
C ARG A 8 15.20 0.71 -9.23
N ILE A 9 15.31 -0.42 -9.90
CA ILE A 9 15.36 -0.45 -11.37
C ILE A 9 14.03 0.03 -11.95
N LYS A 10 12.93 -0.47 -11.40
CA LYS A 10 11.58 -0.08 -11.83
C LYS A 10 11.08 1.17 -11.12
N ASN A 11 11.78 1.64 -10.10
CA ASN A 11 11.36 2.72 -9.21
C ASN A 11 9.98 2.44 -8.63
N ARG A 12 9.86 1.32 -7.93
CA ARG A 12 8.58 0.78 -7.49
C ARG A 12 8.70 0.14 -6.12
N LEU A 13 7.71 0.35 -5.28
CA LEU A 13 7.58 -0.30 -3.99
C LEU A 13 6.48 -1.35 -4.06
N HIS A 14 6.76 -2.57 -3.58
CA HIS A 14 5.77 -3.63 -3.48
C HIS A 14 5.61 -4.01 -2.01
N VAL A 15 4.41 -3.82 -1.46
CA VAL A 15 4.08 -4.17 -0.08
C VAL A 15 3.00 -5.24 -0.10
N THR A 16 3.20 -6.32 0.67
CA THR A 16 2.20 -7.37 0.83
C THR A 16 1.81 -7.47 2.29
N LEU A 17 0.52 -7.42 2.57
CA LEU A 17 -0.04 -7.53 3.92
C LEU A 17 -0.90 -8.79 4.00
N THR A 18 -0.66 -9.64 5.01
CA THR A 18 -1.33 -10.92 5.15
C THR A 18 -1.82 -11.13 6.58
N GLY A 19 -3.10 -11.50 6.72
CA GLY A 19 -3.69 -11.86 8.02
C GLY A 19 -4.03 -10.66 8.87
N PHE A 20 -4.22 -10.91 10.17
CA PHE A 20 -4.50 -9.87 11.16
C PHE A 20 -3.20 -9.20 11.60
N PHE A 21 -3.30 -7.91 11.89
CA PHE A 21 -2.19 -7.13 12.42
C PHE A 21 -2.55 -6.59 13.80
N THR A 22 -1.61 -6.66 14.73
CA THR A 22 -1.68 -5.87 15.95
C THR A 22 -1.32 -4.43 15.60
N ILE A 23 -1.65 -3.50 16.49
CA ILE A 23 -1.27 -2.08 16.30
C ILE A 23 0.25 -1.95 16.20
N ASP A 24 0.99 -2.64 17.07
CA ASP A 24 2.45 -2.57 17.07
C ASP A 24 3.07 -3.13 15.80
N GLU A 25 2.52 -4.24 15.30
CA GLU A 25 3.00 -4.81 14.04
C GLU A 25 2.74 -3.86 12.86
N MET A 26 1.56 -3.24 12.82
CA MET A 26 1.25 -2.30 11.74
C MET A 26 2.11 -1.05 11.82
N LYS A 27 2.39 -0.52 13.03
CA LYS A 27 3.31 0.61 13.20
C LYS A 27 4.68 0.30 12.63
N LYS A 28 5.20 -0.88 12.97
CA LYS A 28 6.50 -1.32 12.48
C LYS A 28 6.49 -1.46 10.95
N CYS A 29 5.44 -2.06 10.41
CA CYS A 29 5.27 -2.21 8.96
C CYS A 29 5.28 -0.84 8.27
N VAL A 30 4.53 0.12 8.78
CA VAL A 30 4.44 1.45 8.20
C VAL A 30 5.79 2.18 8.30
N ASP A 31 6.49 2.08 9.44
CA ASP A 31 7.81 2.67 9.59
C ASP A 31 8.81 2.11 8.57
N GLU A 32 8.80 0.80 8.38
CA GLU A 32 9.69 0.15 7.40
C GLU A 32 9.28 0.50 5.96
N THR A 33 7.99 0.66 5.70
CA THR A 33 7.48 1.10 4.39
C THR A 33 8.00 2.50 4.07
N ILE A 34 7.90 3.42 5.02
CA ILE A 34 8.39 4.79 4.86
C ILE A 34 9.90 4.79 4.60
N GLU A 35 10.66 4.01 5.36
CA GLU A 35 12.11 3.90 5.14
C GLU A 35 12.42 3.33 3.75
N ALA A 36 11.65 2.35 3.27
CA ALA A 36 11.86 1.76 1.96
C ALA A 36 11.68 2.77 0.83
N THR A 37 10.74 3.73 0.97
CA THR A 37 10.54 4.75 -0.07
C THR A 37 11.76 5.65 -0.24
N LYS A 38 12.60 5.78 0.78
CA LYS A 38 13.82 6.61 0.70
C LYS A 38 14.85 6.02 -0.25
N LYS A 39 14.72 4.75 -0.60
CA LYS A 39 15.60 4.08 -1.58
C LYS A 39 15.15 4.31 -3.02
N LEU A 40 14.01 4.97 -3.21
CA LEU A 40 13.40 5.19 -4.51
C LEU A 40 13.49 6.66 -4.89
N SER A 41 13.35 6.93 -6.19
CA SER A 41 13.35 8.29 -6.71
C SER A 41 11.94 8.86 -6.74
N HIS A 42 11.83 10.18 -6.79
CA HIS A 42 10.54 10.86 -6.97
C HIS A 42 9.81 10.28 -8.17
N GLY A 43 8.51 10.11 -8.06
CA GLY A 43 7.70 9.51 -9.11
C GLY A 43 7.66 7.98 -9.05
N TYR A 44 8.00 7.40 -7.89
CA TYR A 44 7.91 5.95 -7.73
C TYR A 44 6.46 5.48 -7.72
N ASP A 45 6.26 4.22 -8.10
CA ASP A 45 4.96 3.57 -8.04
C ASP A 45 4.86 2.69 -6.80
N VAL A 46 3.62 2.44 -6.34
CA VAL A 46 3.36 1.58 -5.18
C VAL A 46 2.37 0.50 -5.57
N ILE A 47 2.73 -0.76 -5.32
CA ILE A 47 1.80 -1.88 -5.38
C ILE A 47 1.58 -2.35 -3.94
N THR A 48 0.32 -2.40 -3.52
CA THR A 48 -0.04 -2.93 -2.20
C THR A 48 -0.95 -4.13 -2.40
N ASP A 49 -0.47 -5.30 -2.03
CA ASP A 49 -1.25 -6.53 -2.11
C ASP A 49 -1.92 -6.79 -0.77
N ILE A 50 -3.24 -6.64 -0.74
CA ILE A 50 -4.07 -6.86 0.45
C ILE A 50 -5.07 -7.99 0.25
N SER A 51 -4.83 -8.85 -0.75
CA SER A 51 -5.76 -9.93 -1.06
C SER A 51 -5.99 -10.89 0.12
N GLU A 52 -4.99 -11.05 0.98
CA GLU A 52 -5.05 -11.91 2.16
C GLU A 52 -5.05 -11.12 3.48
N PHE A 53 -5.21 -9.80 3.42
CA PHE A 53 -5.25 -8.95 4.60
C PHE A 53 -6.62 -9.05 5.30
N LYS A 54 -6.61 -9.10 6.62
CA LYS A 54 -7.83 -9.10 7.41
C LYS A 54 -8.02 -7.73 8.05
N ALA A 55 -9.17 -7.12 7.80
CA ALA A 55 -9.49 -5.79 8.30
C ALA A 55 -9.31 -5.72 9.81
N GLY A 56 -8.66 -4.68 10.27
CA GLY A 56 -8.31 -4.51 11.67
C GLY A 56 -9.11 -3.41 12.36
N SER A 57 -8.61 -3.04 13.55
CA SER A 57 -9.21 -2.00 14.39
C SER A 57 -9.06 -0.62 13.75
N PRO A 58 -9.79 0.39 14.27
CA PRO A 58 -9.60 1.78 13.84
C PRO A 58 -8.16 2.27 14.02
N GLU A 59 -7.44 1.79 15.04
CA GLU A 59 -6.04 2.16 15.27
C GLU A 59 -5.13 1.61 14.19
N VAL A 60 -5.40 0.38 13.73
CA VAL A 60 -4.67 -0.21 12.60
C VAL A 60 -4.96 0.58 11.32
N ALA A 61 -6.22 0.96 11.11
CA ALA A 61 -6.61 1.78 9.96
C ALA A 61 -5.90 3.15 9.97
N ALA A 62 -5.72 3.76 11.14
CA ALA A 62 -5.01 5.03 11.27
C ALA A 62 -3.54 4.90 10.85
N GLU A 63 -2.90 3.77 11.15
CA GLU A 63 -1.53 3.51 10.71
C GLU A 63 -1.45 3.33 9.19
N ILE A 64 -2.42 2.65 8.60
CA ILE A 64 -2.51 2.52 7.14
C ILE A 64 -2.64 3.90 6.50
N GLN A 65 -3.47 4.77 7.08
CA GLN A 65 -3.64 6.13 6.60
C GLN A 65 -2.32 6.92 6.71
N ARG A 66 -1.53 6.70 7.74
CA ARG A 66 -0.21 7.33 7.90
C ARG A 66 0.71 6.99 6.73
N ALA A 67 0.72 5.71 6.30
CA ALA A 67 1.50 5.29 5.13
C ALA A 67 1.00 5.97 3.85
N GLN A 68 -0.31 6.03 3.66
CA GLN A 68 -0.92 6.64 2.48
C GLN A 68 -0.64 8.14 2.42
N THR A 69 -0.67 8.83 3.57
CA THR A 69 -0.31 10.24 3.66
C THR A 69 1.15 10.44 3.23
N HIS A 70 2.04 9.54 3.67
CA HIS A 70 3.44 9.59 3.27
C HIS A 70 3.59 9.43 1.75
N PHE A 71 2.89 8.48 1.14
CA PHE A 71 2.95 8.30 -0.31
C PHE A 71 2.49 9.56 -1.04
N ALA A 72 1.39 10.15 -0.60
CA ALA A 72 0.85 11.37 -1.22
C ALA A 72 1.85 12.53 -1.13
N ASN A 73 2.59 12.63 -0.02
CA ASN A 73 3.49 13.75 0.24
C ASN A 73 4.93 13.53 -0.24
N SER A 74 5.32 12.30 -0.57
CA SER A 74 6.70 11.97 -0.92
C SER A 74 6.92 11.75 -2.43
N GLY A 75 5.92 12.10 -3.24
CA GLY A 75 6.08 12.07 -4.70
C GLY A 75 5.80 10.74 -5.36
N ALA A 76 4.97 9.89 -4.75
CA ALA A 76 4.51 8.68 -5.43
C ALA A 76 3.70 9.07 -6.68
N ARG A 77 3.96 8.37 -7.80
CA ARG A 77 3.29 8.64 -9.06
C ARG A 77 1.94 7.93 -9.15
N ARG A 78 1.96 6.63 -8.98
CA ARG A 78 0.75 5.80 -9.06
C ARG A 78 0.71 4.79 -7.94
N GLY A 79 -0.49 4.55 -7.42
CA GLY A 79 -0.76 3.47 -6.48
C GLY A 79 -1.71 2.46 -7.11
N VAL A 80 -1.39 1.19 -6.99
CA VAL A 80 -2.26 0.09 -7.40
C VAL A 80 -2.42 -0.85 -6.22
N ARG A 81 -3.64 -1.28 -5.97
CA ARG A 81 -3.96 -2.14 -4.85
C ARG A 81 -4.53 -3.45 -5.36
N ILE A 82 -3.86 -4.56 -5.04
CA ILE A 82 -4.34 -5.90 -5.41
C ILE A 82 -5.28 -6.36 -4.32
N VAL A 83 -6.56 -6.47 -4.64
CA VAL A 83 -7.60 -6.83 -3.66
C VAL A 83 -8.08 -8.28 -3.82
N GLY A 84 -7.87 -8.91 -4.97
CA GLY A 84 -8.39 -10.24 -5.22
C GLY A 84 -9.89 -10.27 -4.98
N LYS A 85 -10.33 -11.15 -4.07
CA LYS A 85 -11.74 -11.24 -3.66
C LYS A 85 -12.02 -10.49 -2.35
N ASN A 86 -11.06 -9.71 -1.85
CA ASN A 86 -11.14 -9.04 -0.55
C ASN A 86 -11.74 -7.64 -0.70
N ALA A 87 -13.01 -7.57 -1.07
CA ALA A 87 -13.70 -6.31 -1.30
C ALA A 87 -13.76 -5.42 -0.06
N LEU A 88 -13.93 -6.02 1.12
CA LEU A 88 -14.05 -5.27 2.37
C LEU A 88 -12.77 -4.48 2.68
N SER A 89 -11.62 -5.14 2.60
CA SER A 89 -10.34 -4.46 2.82
C SER A 89 -10.07 -3.42 1.74
N GLY A 90 -10.46 -3.70 0.49
CA GLY A 90 -10.35 -2.73 -0.60
C GLY A 90 -11.11 -1.45 -0.30
N MET A 91 -12.33 -1.57 0.23
CA MET A 91 -13.14 -0.41 0.61
C MET A 91 -12.52 0.36 1.77
N GLN A 92 -11.98 -0.33 2.77
CA GLN A 92 -11.33 0.29 3.92
C GLN A 92 -10.11 1.11 3.46
N PHE A 93 -9.26 0.53 2.63
CA PHE A 93 -8.07 1.22 2.11
C PHE A 93 -8.43 2.41 1.24
N LYS A 94 -9.49 2.30 0.45
CA LYS A 94 -9.97 3.41 -0.37
C LYS A 94 -10.42 4.57 0.50
N ARG A 95 -11.14 4.29 1.59
CA ARG A 95 -11.62 5.31 2.51
C ARG A 95 -10.46 6.05 3.19
N THR A 96 -9.49 5.30 3.75
CA THR A 96 -8.33 5.91 4.40
C THR A 96 -7.48 6.68 3.40
N GLY A 97 -7.36 6.18 2.18
CA GLY A 97 -6.64 6.85 1.10
C GLY A 97 -7.26 8.17 0.73
N THR A 98 -8.59 8.21 0.61
CA THR A 98 -9.31 9.45 0.32
C THR A 98 -9.05 10.49 1.40
N GLN A 99 -9.07 10.09 2.67
CA GLN A 99 -8.78 10.97 3.80
C GLN A 99 -7.33 11.46 3.79
N ALA A 100 -6.41 10.64 3.30
CA ALA A 100 -4.99 10.96 3.23
C ALA A 100 -4.59 11.76 1.99
N GLY A 101 -5.51 11.96 1.06
CA GLY A 101 -5.21 12.60 -0.22
C GLY A 101 -4.43 11.69 -1.18
N TYR A 102 -4.52 10.38 -1.00
CA TYR A 102 -3.83 9.40 -1.81
C TYR A 102 -4.85 8.56 -2.59
N SER A 103 -4.76 8.58 -3.91
CA SER A 103 -5.64 7.76 -4.74
C SER A 103 -4.89 6.57 -5.33
N SER A 104 -5.57 5.44 -5.42
CA SER A 104 -5.02 4.24 -6.04
C SER A 104 -6.13 3.47 -6.75
N THR A 105 -5.71 2.60 -7.66
CA THR A 105 -6.62 1.76 -8.44
C THR A 105 -6.68 0.37 -7.84
N ASN A 106 -7.87 -0.16 -7.59
CA ASN A 106 -8.06 -1.53 -7.14
C ASN A 106 -8.06 -2.46 -8.34
N VAL A 107 -7.28 -3.53 -8.26
CA VAL A 107 -7.22 -4.56 -9.30
C VAL A 107 -7.32 -5.95 -8.65
N ALA A 108 -7.60 -6.96 -9.46
CA ALA A 108 -7.77 -8.32 -8.96
C ALA A 108 -6.45 -9.06 -8.76
N THR A 109 -5.47 -8.85 -9.64
CA THR A 109 -4.24 -9.64 -9.69
C THR A 109 -3.00 -8.77 -9.86
N LEU A 110 -1.83 -9.38 -9.59
CA LEU A 110 -0.54 -8.73 -9.86
C LEU A 110 -0.38 -8.41 -11.35
N GLU A 111 -0.85 -9.29 -12.22
CA GLU A 111 -0.81 -9.07 -13.66
C GLU A 111 -1.53 -7.79 -14.06
N ASP A 112 -2.73 -7.60 -13.50
CA ASP A 112 -3.51 -6.37 -13.74
C ASP A 112 -2.77 -5.15 -13.21
N ALA A 113 -2.12 -5.26 -12.04
CA ALA A 113 -1.34 -4.16 -11.48
C ALA A 113 -0.19 -3.77 -12.39
N GLU A 114 0.52 -4.75 -12.95
CA GLU A 114 1.62 -4.51 -13.88
C GLU A 114 1.13 -3.78 -15.13
N GLN A 115 -0.05 -4.14 -15.64
CA GLN A 115 -0.64 -3.47 -16.80
C GLN A 115 -0.96 -2.01 -16.52
N VAL A 116 -1.54 -1.72 -15.36
CA VAL A 116 -1.86 -0.34 -14.96
C VAL A 116 -0.58 0.50 -14.90
N LEU A 117 0.48 -0.05 -14.33
CA LEU A 117 1.74 0.68 -14.17
C LEU A 117 2.53 0.83 -15.47
N ALA A 118 2.24 -0.01 -16.46
CA ALA A 118 2.87 0.07 -17.78
C ALA A 118 2.31 1.22 -18.63
N GLU A 119 1.14 1.73 -18.22
CA GLU A 119 0.52 2.88 -18.91
C GLU A 119 1.24 4.19 -18.51
#